data_d4c04765b26e00e4d2e1cfcd24d7446e
#
_entry.id   d4c04765b26e00e4d2e1cfcd24d7446e
#
_cell.length_a   1.000
_cell.length_b   1.000
_cell.length_c   1.000
_cell.angle_alpha   90.00
_cell.angle_beta   90.00
_cell.angle_gamma   90.00
#
_symmetry.space_group_name_H-M   'P 1'
#
loop_
_entity.id
_entity.type
_entity.pdbx_description
1 polymer ?
#
loop_
_entity_poly.entity_id
_entity_poly.type
_entity_poly.pdbx_seq_one_letter_code
_entity_poly.pdbx_strand_id
1 'polypeptide(L)'
;VLKVSINYNDALSCNYEWTDIRDLKQRTKEFLSNPNNDPSLPEKVDVEIEGLGTYPVSQGVISLLNDRGTSYDMYFRVQNELAAAINELRDELAMERFHKHYADLKEAQTEAINKAIPVPISEAEPKNIGGTK
;
A
#
# COMPACT_ATOMS: atom_id res chain seq x y z
N VAL A 1 -7.29 2.07 -8.37
CA VAL A 1 -6.43 3.00 -7.64
C VAL A 1 -7.07 3.42 -6.34
N LEU A 2 -6.35 3.28 -5.26
CA LEU A 2 -6.78 3.79 -3.97
C LEU A 2 -6.23 5.20 -3.81
N LYS A 3 -7.12 6.18 -3.80
CA LYS A 3 -6.69 7.57 -3.66
C LYS A 3 -6.71 7.96 -2.19
N VAL A 4 -5.53 8.17 -1.64
CA VAL A 4 -5.37 8.60 -0.25
C VAL A 4 -5.00 10.07 -0.28
N SER A 5 -5.84 10.89 0.30
CA SER A 5 -5.66 12.35 0.27
C SER A 5 -5.67 12.93 1.67
N ILE A 6 -4.80 13.91 1.88
CA ILE A 6 -4.73 14.63 3.14
C ILE A 6 -4.93 16.10 2.82
N ASN A 7 -5.96 16.72 3.40
CA ASN A 7 -6.20 18.11 3.10
C ASN A 7 -5.42 19.03 4.05
N TYR A 8 -5.56 20.35 3.84
CA TYR A 8 -4.80 21.31 4.62
C TYR A 8 -5.21 21.37 6.10
N ASN A 9 -6.33 20.74 6.45
CA ASN A 9 -6.75 20.60 7.84
C ASN A 9 -6.31 19.28 8.45
N ASP A 10 -5.40 18.57 7.76
CA ASP A 10 -4.94 17.25 8.16
C ASP A 10 -6.05 16.21 8.22
N ALA A 11 -7.12 16.41 7.46
CA ALA A 11 -8.18 15.44 7.36
C ALA A 11 -7.84 14.43 6.26
N LEU A 12 -8.00 13.16 6.58
CA LEU A 12 -7.64 12.06 5.70
C LEU A 12 -8.87 11.54 4.97
N SER A 13 -8.72 11.29 3.68
CA SER A 13 -9.78 10.65 2.91
C SER A 13 -9.20 9.54 2.05
N CYS A 14 -10.00 8.49 1.86
CA CYS A 14 -9.68 7.38 0.97
C CYS A 14 -10.80 7.28 -0.04
N ASN A 15 -10.48 7.47 -1.33
CA ASN A 15 -11.49 7.46 -2.40
C ASN A 15 -12.66 8.38 -2.09
N TYR A 16 -12.31 9.59 -1.60
CA TYR A 16 -13.27 10.66 -1.31
C TYR A 16 -14.15 10.41 -0.09
N GLU A 17 -13.84 9.38 0.71
CA GLU A 17 -14.52 9.13 1.98
C GLU A 17 -13.61 9.50 3.14
N TRP A 18 -14.13 10.26 4.08
CA TRP A 18 -13.35 10.59 5.28
C TRP A 18 -13.00 9.31 6.03
N THR A 19 -11.75 9.18 6.41
CA THR A 19 -11.23 7.95 6.99
C THR A 19 -10.41 8.28 8.22
N ASP A 20 -10.59 7.47 9.26
CA ASP A 20 -9.73 7.59 10.45
C ASP A 20 -8.39 6.94 10.12
N ILE A 21 -7.31 7.60 10.55
CA ILE A 21 -5.97 7.06 10.27
C ILE A 21 -5.78 5.67 10.87
N ARG A 22 -6.51 5.36 11.94
CA ARG A 22 -6.42 4.03 12.56
C ARG A 22 -6.98 2.93 11.66
N ASP A 23 -7.83 3.29 10.71
CA ASP A 23 -8.43 2.33 9.79
C ASP A 23 -7.68 2.22 8.47
N LEU A 24 -6.72 3.10 8.25
CA LEU A 24 -6.04 3.19 6.95
C LEU A 24 -5.27 1.92 6.62
N LYS A 25 -4.57 1.36 7.59
CA LYS A 25 -3.78 0.14 7.35
C LYS A 25 -4.68 -1.00 6.89
N GLN A 26 -5.79 -1.22 7.58
CA GLN A 26 -6.70 -2.31 7.22
C GLN A 26 -7.33 -2.09 5.86
N ARG A 27 -7.75 -0.87 5.55
CA ARG A 27 -8.31 -0.57 4.24
C ARG A 27 -7.29 -0.82 3.14
N THR A 28 -6.04 -0.47 3.38
CA THR A 28 -4.98 -0.69 2.40
C THR A 28 -4.74 -2.17 2.18
N LYS A 29 -4.71 -2.95 3.26
CA LYS A 29 -4.53 -4.39 3.15
C LYS A 29 -5.66 -5.04 2.34
N GLU A 30 -6.89 -4.64 2.60
CA GLU A 30 -8.04 -5.19 1.88
C GLU A 30 -8.00 -4.80 0.40
N PHE A 31 -7.60 -3.57 0.13
CA PHE A 31 -7.49 -3.10 -1.24
C PHE A 31 -6.48 -3.93 -2.02
N LEU A 32 -5.29 -4.12 -1.45
CA LEU A 32 -4.22 -4.80 -2.14
C LEU A 32 -4.43 -6.31 -2.22
N SER A 33 -4.97 -6.91 -1.17
CA SER A 33 -5.14 -8.36 -1.16
C SER A 33 -6.40 -8.84 -1.87
N ASN A 34 -7.43 -7.99 -1.91
CA ASN A 34 -8.71 -8.31 -2.54
C ASN A 34 -9.13 -9.76 -2.25
N PRO A 35 -9.34 -10.11 -0.98
CA PRO A 35 -9.51 -11.50 -0.60
C PRO A 35 -10.74 -12.17 -1.18
N ASN A 36 -11.75 -11.39 -1.55
CA ASN A 36 -13.00 -11.94 -2.10
C ASN A 36 -13.09 -11.76 -3.62
N ASN A 37 -12.01 -11.36 -4.27
CA ASN A 37 -11.97 -11.12 -5.72
C ASN A 37 -13.09 -10.19 -6.17
N ASP A 38 -13.31 -9.12 -5.41
CA ASP A 38 -14.32 -8.13 -5.71
C ASP A 38 -13.96 -7.37 -6.98
N PRO A 39 -14.83 -7.30 -7.98
CA PRO A 39 -14.50 -6.61 -9.24
C PRO A 39 -14.30 -5.10 -9.08
N SER A 40 -14.75 -4.51 -7.96
CA SER A 40 -14.50 -3.10 -7.70
C SER A 40 -13.10 -2.84 -7.15
N LEU A 41 -12.39 -3.91 -6.77
CA LEU A 41 -11.03 -3.82 -6.27
C LEU A 41 -10.05 -4.29 -7.35
N PRO A 42 -8.75 -4.02 -7.18
CA PRO A 42 -7.78 -4.37 -8.22
C PRO A 42 -7.75 -5.85 -8.54
N GLU A 43 -7.65 -6.16 -9.82
CA GLU A 43 -7.48 -7.53 -10.23
C GLU A 43 -6.08 -8.02 -9.92
N LYS A 44 -5.91 -9.33 -9.96
CA LYS A 44 -4.62 -9.96 -9.75
C LYS A 44 -4.19 -10.61 -11.06
N VAL A 45 -2.91 -10.51 -11.35
CA VAL A 45 -2.33 -11.11 -12.55
C VAL A 45 -1.32 -12.15 -12.11
N ASP A 46 -1.41 -13.35 -12.68
CA ASP A 46 -0.47 -14.42 -12.35
C ASP A 46 0.90 -14.08 -12.90
N VAL A 47 1.89 -14.10 -12.03
CA VAL A 47 3.28 -13.81 -12.39
C VAL A 47 4.15 -14.96 -11.91
N GLU A 48 5.05 -15.41 -12.78
CA GLU A 48 5.99 -16.46 -12.40
C GLU A 48 7.10 -15.85 -11.57
N ILE A 49 7.23 -16.30 -10.32
CA ILE A 49 8.21 -15.76 -9.39
C ILE A 49 9.13 -16.88 -8.93
N GLU A 50 10.42 -16.70 -9.13
CA GLU A 50 11.40 -17.67 -8.68
C GLU A 50 11.31 -17.82 -7.16
N GLY A 51 11.12 -19.05 -6.71
CA GLY A 51 10.98 -19.35 -5.30
C GLY A 51 9.54 -19.46 -4.82
N LEU A 52 8.59 -18.94 -5.59
CA LEU A 52 7.16 -19.02 -5.24
C LEU A 52 6.32 -19.71 -6.29
N GLY A 53 6.83 -19.82 -7.53
CA GLY A 53 6.04 -20.32 -8.63
C GLY A 53 5.10 -19.24 -9.14
N THR A 54 3.97 -19.67 -9.69
CA THR A 54 2.97 -18.73 -10.19
C THR A 54 2.22 -18.12 -9.02
N TYR A 55 2.22 -16.80 -8.94
CA TYR A 55 1.59 -16.11 -7.83
C TYR A 55 0.68 -15.00 -8.36
N PRO A 56 -0.55 -14.86 -7.82
CA PRO A 56 -1.45 -13.77 -8.24
C PRO A 56 -1.03 -12.45 -7.61
N VAL A 57 -0.44 -11.60 -8.43
CA VAL A 57 0.07 -10.30 -7.99
C VAL A 57 -1.01 -9.23 -8.19
N SER A 58 -1.30 -8.48 -7.13
CA SER A 58 -2.28 -7.41 -7.19
C SER A 58 -1.79 -6.28 -8.10
N GLN A 59 -2.68 -5.78 -8.94
CA GLN A 59 -2.39 -4.67 -9.84
C GLN A 59 -2.79 -3.33 -9.25
N GLY A 60 -3.12 -3.31 -7.96
CA GLY A 60 -3.55 -2.08 -7.29
C GLY A 60 -2.43 -1.05 -7.19
N VAL A 61 -2.82 0.21 -7.28
CA VAL A 61 -1.92 1.33 -7.10
C VAL A 61 -2.53 2.25 -6.03
N ILE A 62 -1.70 2.71 -5.12
CA ILE A 62 -2.11 3.65 -4.09
C ILE A 62 -1.55 5.01 -4.48
N SER A 63 -2.42 5.98 -4.66
CA SER A 63 -2.01 7.34 -5.00
C SER A 63 -2.10 8.18 -3.72
N LEU A 64 -0.95 8.64 -3.25
CA LEU A 64 -0.90 9.48 -2.06
C LEU A 64 -0.75 10.93 -2.48
N LEU A 65 -1.72 11.74 -2.08
CA LEU A 65 -1.75 13.14 -2.43
C LEU A 65 -1.96 13.95 -1.16
N ASN A 66 -1.10 14.92 -0.92
CA ASN A 66 -1.28 15.80 0.22
C ASN A 66 -1.38 17.24 -0.25
N ASP A 67 -2.25 17.99 0.42
CA ASP A 67 -2.38 19.42 0.18
C ASP A 67 -1.15 20.11 0.75
N ARG A 68 -0.82 21.25 0.18
CA ARG A 68 0.37 21.99 0.58
C ARG A 68 0.37 22.41 2.05
N GLY A 69 -0.81 22.67 2.61
CA GLY A 69 -0.93 23.06 4.00
C GLY A 69 -0.94 21.90 4.99
N THR A 70 -0.81 20.66 4.50
CA THR A 70 -0.82 19.49 5.36
C THR A 70 0.39 19.48 6.29
N SER A 71 0.19 19.09 7.55
CA SER A 71 1.31 19.02 8.48
C SER A 71 2.24 17.86 8.11
N TYR A 72 3.52 18.07 8.39
CA TYR A 72 4.51 17.05 8.13
C TYR A 72 4.24 15.80 8.96
N ASP A 73 3.81 16.00 10.21
CA ASP A 73 3.50 14.89 11.10
C ASP A 73 2.39 14.00 10.54
N MET A 74 1.32 14.61 10.04
CA MET A 74 0.20 13.84 9.48
C MET A 74 0.64 13.08 8.24
N TYR A 75 1.43 13.71 7.39
CA TYR A 75 1.96 13.07 6.19
C TYR A 75 2.78 11.82 6.54
N PHE A 76 3.67 11.96 7.52
CA PHE A 76 4.46 10.84 7.99
C PHE A 76 3.62 9.71 8.57
N ARG A 77 2.60 10.08 9.35
CA ARG A 77 1.74 9.06 9.94
C ARG A 77 1.01 8.26 8.87
N VAL A 78 0.55 8.94 7.83
CA VAL A 78 -0.11 8.26 6.72
C VAL A 78 0.87 7.34 5.99
N GLN A 79 2.07 7.82 5.70
CA GLN A 79 3.08 6.99 5.06
C GLN A 79 3.40 5.76 5.90
N ASN A 80 3.51 5.93 7.21
CA ASN A 80 3.81 4.81 8.10
C ASN A 80 2.70 3.76 8.09
N GLU A 81 1.44 4.20 8.03
CA GLU A 81 0.33 3.25 7.98
C GLU A 81 0.30 2.48 6.66
N LEU A 82 0.58 3.16 5.56
CA LEU A 82 0.65 2.49 4.26
C LEU A 82 1.79 1.49 4.23
N ALA A 83 2.96 1.88 4.74
CA ALA A 83 4.10 0.98 4.79
C ALA A 83 3.84 -0.20 5.71
N ALA A 84 3.16 0.03 6.84
CA ALA A 84 2.82 -1.05 7.75
C ALA A 84 1.90 -2.07 7.10
N ALA A 85 0.94 -1.59 6.29
CA ALA A 85 0.03 -2.50 5.58
C ALA A 85 0.81 -3.41 4.64
N ILE A 86 1.73 -2.83 3.88
CA ILE A 86 2.54 -3.61 2.94
C ILE A 86 3.45 -4.58 3.68
N ASN A 87 4.06 -4.13 4.77
CA ASN A 87 4.95 -4.99 5.55
C ASN A 87 4.19 -6.14 6.18
N GLU A 88 2.96 -5.91 6.65
CA GLU A 88 2.16 -6.99 7.21
C GLU A 88 1.79 -8.02 6.14
N LEU A 89 1.42 -7.55 4.94
CA LEU A 89 1.11 -8.47 3.84
C LEU A 89 2.32 -9.30 3.47
N ARG A 90 3.49 -8.69 3.42
CA ARG A 90 4.72 -9.41 3.12
C ARG A 90 5.07 -10.42 4.20
N ASP A 91 4.89 -10.03 5.47
CA ASP A 91 5.16 -10.93 6.58
C ASP A 91 4.21 -12.12 6.59
N GLU A 92 2.93 -11.86 6.32
CA GLU A 92 1.92 -12.93 6.24
C GLU A 92 2.27 -13.91 5.13
N LEU A 93 2.69 -13.42 3.97
CA LEU A 93 3.07 -14.29 2.87
C LEU A 93 4.33 -15.07 3.21
N ALA A 94 5.30 -14.44 3.87
CA ALA A 94 6.52 -15.11 4.28
C ALA A 94 6.21 -16.26 5.23
N MET A 95 5.33 -16.04 6.19
CA MET A 95 4.93 -17.10 7.11
C MET A 95 4.19 -18.21 6.39
N GLU A 96 3.33 -17.88 5.45
CA GLU A 96 2.56 -18.87 4.71
C GLU A 96 3.44 -19.75 3.83
N ARG A 97 4.42 -19.15 3.16
CA ARG A 97 5.21 -19.86 2.17
C ARG A 97 6.52 -20.42 2.71
N PHE A 98 7.14 -19.72 3.65
CA PHE A 98 8.46 -20.10 4.15
C PHE A 98 8.47 -20.42 5.64
N HIS A 99 7.34 -20.22 6.33
CA HIS A 99 7.20 -20.49 7.77
C HIS A 99 8.16 -19.66 8.59
N LYS A 100 8.52 -18.48 8.12
CA LYS A 100 9.39 -17.53 8.80
C LYS A 100 8.87 -16.13 8.60
N HIS A 101 9.18 -15.26 9.55
CA HIS A 101 8.86 -13.84 9.39
C HIS A 101 9.73 -13.24 8.30
N TYR A 102 9.23 -12.19 7.68
CA TYR A 102 9.91 -11.53 6.57
C TYR A 102 11.35 -11.15 6.96
N ALA A 103 11.54 -10.64 8.18
CA ALA A 103 12.86 -10.20 8.65
C ALA A 103 13.87 -11.35 8.75
N ASP A 104 13.39 -12.58 8.84
CA ASP A 104 14.25 -13.75 8.99
C ASP A 104 14.53 -14.48 7.69
N LEU A 105 14.05 -13.95 6.57
CA LEU A 105 14.21 -14.61 5.29
C LEU A 105 15.62 -14.44 4.72
N LYS A 106 16.02 -15.41 3.91
CA LYS A 106 17.24 -15.27 3.12
C LYS A 106 17.00 -14.30 1.99
N GLU A 107 18.07 -13.78 1.40
CA GLU A 107 17.97 -12.76 0.37
C GLU A 107 17.08 -13.20 -0.80
N ALA A 108 17.26 -14.42 -1.29
CA ALA A 108 16.47 -14.91 -2.40
C ALA A 108 14.97 -15.00 -2.04
N GLN A 109 14.67 -15.39 -0.80
CA GLN A 109 13.29 -15.45 -0.34
C GLN A 109 12.69 -14.07 -0.19
N THR A 110 13.48 -13.12 0.31
CA THR A 110 13.05 -11.72 0.44
C THR A 110 12.71 -11.15 -0.92
N GLU A 111 13.55 -11.40 -1.92
CA GLU A 111 13.28 -10.92 -3.27
C GLU A 111 12.01 -11.52 -3.84
N ALA A 112 11.76 -12.80 -3.58
CA ALA A 112 10.53 -13.45 -4.06
C ALA A 112 9.30 -12.79 -3.46
N ILE A 113 9.32 -12.53 -2.16
CA ILE A 113 8.21 -11.87 -1.47
C ILE A 113 8.01 -10.45 -2.00
N ASN A 114 9.11 -9.73 -2.24
CA ASN A 114 9.03 -8.37 -2.77
C ASN A 114 8.42 -8.33 -4.18
N LYS A 115 8.66 -9.35 -4.98
CA LYS A 115 8.06 -9.42 -6.31
C LYS A 115 6.57 -9.77 -6.24
N ALA A 116 6.20 -10.58 -5.25
CA ALA A 116 4.79 -10.95 -5.05
C ALA A 116 3.98 -9.76 -4.53
N ILE A 117 4.59 -8.95 -3.67
CA ILE A 117 3.92 -7.79 -3.08
C ILE A 117 4.84 -6.58 -3.26
N PRO A 118 4.84 -5.99 -4.48
CA PRO A 118 5.68 -4.82 -4.72
C PRO A 118 5.12 -3.59 -4.01
N VAL A 119 5.94 -2.56 -3.88
CA VAL A 119 5.49 -1.31 -3.27
C VAL A 119 4.63 -0.56 -4.29
N PRO A 120 3.32 -0.47 -4.08
CA PRO A 120 2.40 0.10 -5.07
C PRO A 120 2.12 1.58 -4.85
N ILE A 121 2.95 2.28 -4.08
CA ILE A 121 2.67 3.66 -3.71
C ILE A 121 3.24 4.62 -4.73
N SER A 122 2.36 5.50 -5.25
CA SER A 122 2.73 6.58 -6.12
C SER A 122 2.49 7.88 -5.36
N GLU A 123 3.54 8.66 -5.15
CA GLU A 123 3.43 9.92 -4.43
C GLU A 123 3.47 11.07 -5.40
N ALA A 124 2.43 11.91 -5.33
CA ALA A 124 2.42 13.13 -6.11
C ALA A 124 3.06 14.23 -5.28
N GLU A 125 3.71 15.17 -5.96
CA GLU A 125 4.23 16.32 -5.25
C GLU A 125 3.09 17.11 -4.64
N PRO A 126 3.31 17.76 -3.49
CA PRO A 126 2.28 18.58 -2.89
C PRO A 126 1.74 19.59 -3.88
N LYS A 127 0.43 19.70 -3.97
CA LYS A 127 -0.19 20.64 -4.89
C LYS A 127 0.07 22.05 -4.44
N ASN A 128 0.51 22.86 -5.37
CA ASN A 128 0.58 24.28 -5.16
C ASN A 128 -0.73 24.85 -5.68
N ILE A 129 -1.68 24.96 -4.78
CA ILE A 129 -3.04 25.37 -5.14
C ILE A 129 -3.05 26.72 -5.84
N GLY A 130 -2.09 27.58 -5.48
CA GLY A 130 -1.97 28.86 -6.15
C GLY A 130 -1.38 28.80 -7.53
N GLY A 131 -0.92 27.63 -7.98
CA GLY A 131 -0.32 27.43 -9.27
C GLY A 131 1.03 28.10 -9.45
N THR A 132 1.62 28.55 -8.42
CA THR A 132 2.86 29.28 -8.49
C THR A 132 4.03 28.37 -8.47
N LYS A 133 4.65 28.46 -9.14
CA LYS A 133 5.71 27.73 -9.17
C LYS A 133 6.30 27.23 -8.88
#